data_7c452fb35e0b7c44b3eaa3725de65e93
#
_entry.id   7c452fb35e0b7c44b3eaa3725de65e93
#
_cell.length_a   1.000
_cell.length_b   1.000
_cell.length_c   1.000
_cell.angle_alpha   90.00
_cell.angle_beta   90.00
_cell.angle_gamma   90.00
#
_symmetry.space_group_name_H-M   'P 1'
#
loop_
_entity.id
_entity.type
_entity.pdbx_description
1 polymer ?
#
loop_
_entity_poly.entity_id
_entity_poly.type
_entity_poly.pdbx_seq_one_letter_code
_entity_poly.pdbx_strand_id
1 'polypeptide(L)'
;MTSIAIVTSTVRPDRVGAQVADWVLQEGATRAREQFEIIDIAAYDLPVWAGRPGGPPPSAQGREFAQAMARFDGYVFVLAEYNHSVPGALKNALDHLQPELHTKAAAIVSYGSAMGARAAEHLRGILSEYHIAHVRESTLLSIFHDFHDFTDLRPTPFAQAALAPMLDRLGTWSRAMRAIRSGDID
;
A
#
# COMPACT_ATOMS: atom_id res chain seq x y z
N MET A 1 -17.70 -9.29 -3.16
CA MET A 1 -16.61 -9.17 -2.20
C MET A 1 -15.66 -8.10 -2.71
N THR A 2 -15.12 -7.25 -1.86
CA THR A 2 -14.19 -6.18 -2.25
C THR A 2 -12.77 -6.72 -2.16
N SER A 3 -11.95 -6.49 -3.20
CA SER A 3 -10.55 -6.97 -3.24
C SER A 3 -9.58 -5.86 -2.84
N ILE A 4 -8.63 -6.17 -1.95
CA ILE A 4 -7.67 -5.22 -1.40
C ILE A 4 -6.25 -5.79 -1.56
N ALA A 5 -5.36 -5.02 -2.21
CA ALA A 5 -3.94 -5.35 -2.27
C ALA A 5 -3.19 -4.82 -1.05
N ILE A 6 -2.30 -5.62 -0.49
CA ILE A 6 -1.28 -5.19 0.47
C ILE A 6 0.02 -5.04 -0.30
N VAL A 7 0.43 -3.79 -0.56
CA VAL A 7 1.55 -3.47 -1.44
C VAL A 7 2.80 -3.18 -0.62
N THR A 8 3.87 -3.96 -0.80
CA THR A 8 5.16 -3.68 -0.16
C THR A 8 5.87 -2.50 -0.83
N SER A 9 6.82 -1.85 -0.12
CA SER A 9 7.46 -0.61 -0.61
C SER A 9 8.96 -0.74 -0.88
N THR A 10 9.56 -1.92 -0.62
CA THR A 10 11.01 -2.10 -0.67
C THR A 10 11.39 -3.39 -1.36
N VAL A 11 12.60 -3.41 -1.94
CA VAL A 11 13.12 -4.57 -2.72
C VAL A 11 14.37 -5.20 -2.11
N ARG A 12 14.82 -4.75 -0.92
CA ARG A 12 15.99 -5.37 -0.25
C ARG A 12 15.70 -6.83 0.10
N PRO A 13 16.69 -7.74 0.02
CA PRO A 13 16.50 -9.14 0.40
C PRO A 13 16.08 -9.34 1.87
N ASP A 14 16.65 -8.54 2.78
CA ASP A 14 16.46 -8.59 4.24
C ASP A 14 15.39 -7.62 4.77
N ARG A 15 14.45 -7.22 3.92
CA ARG A 15 13.40 -6.25 4.27
C ARG A 15 12.40 -6.82 5.29
N VAL A 16 12.12 -6.04 6.34
CA VAL A 16 11.09 -6.39 7.34
C VAL A 16 9.66 -6.13 6.83
N GLY A 17 9.50 -5.45 5.71
CA GLY A 17 8.20 -5.12 5.15
C GLY A 17 7.34 -6.33 4.80
N ALA A 18 7.94 -7.50 4.51
CA ALA A 18 7.21 -8.75 4.30
C ALA A 18 6.46 -9.17 5.58
N GLN A 19 7.11 -9.14 6.75
CA GLN A 19 6.47 -9.46 8.03
C GLN A 19 5.32 -8.50 8.35
N VAL A 20 5.47 -7.21 8.03
CA VAL A 20 4.39 -6.23 8.20
C VAL A 20 3.22 -6.54 7.26
N ALA A 21 3.51 -6.93 6.01
CA ALA A 21 2.48 -7.32 5.06
C ALA A 21 1.72 -8.58 5.51
N ASP A 22 2.44 -9.58 6.02
CA ASP A 22 1.84 -10.80 6.58
C ASP A 22 0.95 -10.51 7.80
N TRP A 23 1.39 -9.62 8.70
CA TRP A 23 0.59 -9.18 9.83
C TRP A 23 -0.71 -8.49 9.40
N VAL A 24 -0.64 -7.59 8.41
CA VAL A 24 -1.83 -6.96 7.82
C VAL A 24 -2.75 -7.99 7.16
N LEU A 25 -2.18 -8.98 6.47
CA LEU A 25 -2.94 -10.06 5.82
C LEU A 25 -3.69 -10.91 6.86
N GLN A 26 -3.04 -11.29 7.95
CA GLN A 26 -3.66 -12.05 9.04
C GLN A 26 -4.84 -11.30 9.66
N GLU A 27 -4.69 -10.01 9.93
CA GLU A 27 -5.78 -9.18 10.42
C GLU A 27 -6.89 -9.01 9.37
N GLY A 28 -6.50 -8.83 8.11
CA GLY A 28 -7.43 -8.75 6.97
C GLY A 28 -8.27 -10.01 6.78
N ALA A 29 -7.70 -11.19 7.02
CA ALA A 29 -8.38 -12.49 6.88
C ALA A 29 -9.57 -12.66 7.84
N THR A 30 -9.67 -11.86 8.89
CA THR A 30 -10.82 -11.89 9.82
C THR A 30 -12.06 -11.21 9.25
N ARG A 31 -11.97 -10.52 8.13
CA ARG A 31 -13.04 -9.70 7.53
C ARG A 31 -13.86 -10.47 6.52
N ALA A 32 -15.19 -10.50 6.71
CA ALA A 32 -16.09 -11.30 5.89
C ALA A 32 -16.42 -10.67 4.51
N ARG A 33 -16.17 -9.37 4.33
CA ARG A 33 -16.59 -8.61 3.14
C ARG A 33 -15.45 -8.25 2.20
N GLU A 34 -14.22 -8.37 2.67
CA GLU A 34 -13.01 -8.04 1.96
C GLU A 34 -12.15 -9.30 1.75
N GLN A 35 -11.41 -9.32 0.65
CA GLN A 35 -10.37 -10.30 0.37
C GLN A 35 -9.06 -9.57 0.19
N PHE A 36 -8.03 -10.01 0.92
CA PHE A 36 -6.71 -9.40 0.91
C PHE A 36 -5.71 -10.29 0.18
N GLU A 37 -4.81 -9.67 -0.60
CA GLU A 37 -3.71 -10.34 -1.30
C GLU A 37 -2.45 -9.46 -1.20
N ILE A 38 -1.29 -10.08 -0.99
CA ILE A 38 -0.01 -9.37 -0.97
C ILE A 38 0.50 -9.19 -2.39
N ILE A 39 0.83 -7.95 -2.74
CA ILE A 39 1.58 -7.59 -3.94
C ILE A 39 2.97 -7.12 -3.51
N ASP A 40 3.95 -7.99 -3.66
CA ASP A 40 5.34 -7.66 -3.39
C ASP A 40 5.99 -7.05 -4.63
N ILE A 41 6.33 -5.75 -4.57
CA ILE A 41 6.95 -5.05 -5.71
C ILE A 41 8.29 -5.66 -6.14
N ALA A 42 8.99 -6.36 -5.23
CA ALA A 42 10.26 -7.03 -5.56
C ALA A 42 10.09 -8.22 -6.52
N ALA A 43 8.89 -8.77 -6.65
CA ALA A 43 8.62 -9.89 -7.54
C ALA A 43 8.55 -9.49 -9.03
N TYR A 44 8.43 -8.19 -9.33
CA TYR A 44 8.21 -7.72 -10.71
C TYR A 44 9.46 -7.26 -11.44
N ASP A 45 10.60 -7.13 -10.77
CA ASP A 45 11.86 -6.65 -11.35
C ASP A 45 11.67 -5.40 -12.24
N LEU A 46 10.99 -4.38 -11.68
CA LEU A 46 10.59 -3.20 -12.41
C LEU A 46 11.80 -2.36 -12.83
N PRO A 47 12.03 -2.10 -14.12
CA PRO A 47 13.07 -1.18 -14.55
C PRO A 47 12.73 0.25 -14.08
N VAL A 48 13.74 1.12 -14.04
CA VAL A 48 13.50 2.54 -13.79
C VAL A 48 12.57 3.08 -14.88
N TRP A 49 11.52 3.78 -14.46
CA TRP A 49 10.55 4.35 -15.38
C TRP A 49 11.21 5.26 -16.41
N ALA A 50 10.97 4.99 -17.68
CA ALA A 50 11.47 5.76 -18.82
C ALA A 50 10.38 6.01 -19.88
N GLY A 51 9.10 5.89 -19.47
CA GLY A 51 7.94 6.10 -20.33
C GLY A 51 7.54 7.57 -20.47
N ARG A 52 6.47 7.80 -21.22
CA ARG A 52 5.82 9.13 -21.29
C ARG A 52 4.83 9.27 -20.14
N PRO A 53 4.73 10.43 -19.47
CA PRO A 53 3.70 10.68 -18.47
C PRO A 53 2.30 10.36 -19.01
N GLY A 54 1.52 9.60 -18.24
CA GLY A 54 0.17 9.16 -18.64
C GLY A 54 0.13 8.08 -19.72
N GLY A 55 1.27 7.61 -20.21
CA GLY A 55 1.34 6.52 -21.19
C GLY A 55 1.41 5.14 -20.54
N PRO A 56 1.19 4.06 -21.33
CA PRO A 56 1.31 2.70 -20.83
C PRO A 56 2.76 2.37 -20.43
N PRO A 57 2.95 1.42 -19.47
CA PRO A 57 4.29 0.99 -19.10
C PRO A 57 5.10 0.48 -20.29
N PRO A 58 6.34 0.96 -20.48
CA PRO A 58 7.16 0.60 -21.65
C PRO A 58 7.68 -0.84 -21.56
N SER A 59 7.85 -1.40 -20.35
CA SER A 59 8.38 -2.75 -20.13
C SER A 59 7.28 -3.80 -19.97
N ALA A 60 7.64 -5.07 -20.21
CA ALA A 60 6.74 -6.21 -19.96
C ALA A 60 6.42 -6.32 -18.47
N GLN A 61 7.43 -6.19 -17.60
CA GLN A 61 7.29 -6.22 -16.15
C GLN A 61 6.37 -5.11 -15.64
N GLY A 62 6.51 -3.89 -16.18
CA GLY A 62 5.62 -2.78 -15.82
C GLY A 62 4.16 -3.07 -16.21
N ARG A 63 3.93 -3.65 -17.39
CA ARG A 63 2.57 -4.04 -17.82
C ARG A 63 1.97 -5.16 -16.95
N GLU A 64 2.78 -6.15 -16.59
CA GLU A 64 2.36 -7.22 -15.68
C GLU A 64 1.98 -6.66 -14.30
N PHE A 65 2.81 -5.77 -13.76
CA PHE A 65 2.53 -5.09 -12.49
C PHE A 65 1.24 -4.24 -12.57
N ALA A 66 1.07 -3.46 -13.63
CA ALA A 66 -0.13 -2.66 -13.84
C ALA A 66 -1.40 -3.53 -13.91
N GLN A 67 -1.36 -4.65 -14.63
CA GLN A 67 -2.46 -5.62 -14.68
C GLN A 67 -2.76 -6.23 -13.31
N ALA A 68 -1.73 -6.56 -12.52
CA ALA A 68 -1.91 -7.07 -11.17
C ALA A 68 -2.59 -6.04 -10.27
N MET A 69 -2.13 -4.78 -10.31
CA MET A 69 -2.72 -3.69 -9.51
C MET A 69 -4.15 -3.33 -9.94
N ALA A 70 -4.48 -3.43 -11.22
CA ALA A 70 -5.80 -3.11 -11.73
C ALA A 70 -6.94 -3.95 -11.11
N ARG A 71 -6.67 -5.17 -10.65
CA ARG A 71 -7.66 -6.12 -10.13
C ARG A 71 -8.31 -5.70 -8.81
N PHE A 72 -7.68 -4.80 -8.06
CA PHE A 72 -8.08 -4.47 -6.70
C PHE A 72 -8.97 -3.23 -6.63
N ASP A 73 -9.85 -3.21 -5.63
CA ASP A 73 -10.72 -2.09 -5.31
C ASP A 73 -10.07 -1.10 -4.34
N GLY A 74 -9.08 -1.56 -3.60
CA GLY A 74 -8.35 -0.75 -2.62
C GLY A 74 -6.95 -1.29 -2.34
N TYR A 75 -6.17 -0.50 -1.60
CA TYR A 75 -4.77 -0.77 -1.31
C TYR A 75 -4.41 -0.50 0.15
N VAL A 76 -3.58 -1.35 0.75
CA VAL A 76 -2.82 -1.05 1.97
C VAL A 76 -1.35 -0.93 1.55
N PHE A 77 -0.77 0.25 1.64
CA PHE A 77 0.66 0.42 1.39
C PHE A 77 1.45 0.15 2.67
N VAL A 78 2.26 -0.92 2.66
CA VAL A 78 3.23 -1.24 3.70
C VAL A 78 4.51 -0.45 3.41
N LEU A 79 4.67 0.68 4.09
CA LEU A 79 5.55 1.77 3.72
C LEU A 79 6.75 1.91 4.66
N ALA A 80 7.95 1.60 4.17
CA ALA A 80 9.19 2.00 4.83
C ALA A 80 9.44 3.49 4.67
N GLU A 81 10.16 4.09 5.62
CA GLU A 81 10.69 5.44 5.46
C GLU A 81 12.19 5.36 5.12
N TYR A 82 12.56 5.84 3.94
CA TYR A 82 13.95 5.98 3.49
C TYR A 82 14.29 7.46 3.32
N ASN A 83 15.29 7.93 4.07
CA ASN A 83 15.78 9.30 3.94
C ASN A 83 14.65 10.35 3.97
N HIS A 84 13.76 10.24 4.96
CA HIS A 84 12.67 11.19 5.20
C HIS A 84 11.50 11.10 4.20
N SER A 85 11.45 10.08 3.32
CA SER A 85 10.44 9.99 2.26
C SER A 85 10.08 8.54 1.93
N VAL A 86 9.27 8.37 0.88
CA VAL A 86 8.94 7.07 0.31
C VAL A 86 10.18 6.42 -0.28
N PRO A 87 10.33 5.08 -0.22
CA PRO A 87 11.41 4.38 -0.91
C PRO A 87 11.34 4.61 -2.42
N GLY A 88 12.51 4.82 -3.04
CA GLY A 88 12.61 5.00 -4.49
C GLY A 88 11.99 3.84 -5.29
N ALA A 89 12.08 2.62 -4.77
CA ALA A 89 11.45 1.45 -5.39
C ALA A 89 9.92 1.57 -5.46
N LEU A 90 9.26 2.04 -4.39
CA LEU A 90 7.81 2.27 -4.42
C LEU A 90 7.46 3.42 -5.35
N LYS A 91 8.23 4.54 -5.32
CA LYS A 91 7.96 5.66 -6.22
C LYS A 91 8.09 5.22 -7.68
N ASN A 92 9.14 4.45 -8.00
CA ASN A 92 9.30 3.87 -9.33
C ASN A 92 8.15 2.93 -9.71
N ALA A 93 7.71 2.06 -8.80
CA ALA A 93 6.57 1.17 -9.04
C ALA A 93 5.29 1.95 -9.34
N LEU A 94 5.02 3.01 -8.57
CA LEU A 94 3.86 3.87 -8.81
C LEU A 94 3.93 4.58 -10.17
N ASP A 95 5.10 4.98 -10.65
CA ASP A 95 5.27 5.62 -11.94
C ASP A 95 4.92 4.71 -13.13
N HIS A 96 4.90 3.38 -12.93
CA HIS A 96 4.37 2.41 -13.90
C HIS A 96 2.84 2.33 -13.94
N LEU A 97 2.14 3.04 -13.05
CA LEU A 97 0.68 3.00 -12.90
C LEU A 97 0.07 4.35 -13.28
N GLN A 98 -1.11 4.33 -13.84
CA GLN A 98 -1.92 5.53 -14.07
C GLN A 98 -3.41 5.24 -13.84
N PRO A 99 -4.20 4.83 -14.84
CA PRO A 99 -5.64 4.65 -14.65
C PRO A 99 -5.96 3.47 -13.73
N GLU A 100 -5.05 2.52 -13.53
CA GLU A 100 -5.25 1.35 -12.68
C GLU A 100 -5.60 1.70 -11.24
N LEU A 101 -5.14 2.87 -10.77
CA LEU A 101 -5.34 3.35 -9.40
C LEU A 101 -6.55 4.29 -9.25
N HIS A 102 -7.07 4.85 -10.34
CA HIS A 102 -8.08 5.91 -10.27
C HIS A 102 -9.38 5.46 -9.61
N THR A 103 -9.93 6.35 -8.79
CA THR A 103 -11.22 6.15 -8.09
C THR A 103 -11.23 4.87 -7.24
N LYS A 104 -10.12 4.60 -6.56
CA LYS A 104 -9.96 3.51 -5.61
C LYS A 104 -9.62 4.08 -4.23
N ALA A 105 -9.56 3.23 -3.20
CA ALA A 105 -9.23 3.65 -1.85
C ALA A 105 -7.85 3.17 -1.41
N ALA A 106 -7.22 3.88 -0.46
CA ALA A 106 -5.96 3.45 0.12
C ALA A 106 -5.86 3.72 1.62
N ALA A 107 -5.09 2.87 2.31
CA ALA A 107 -4.63 3.05 3.67
C ALA A 107 -3.11 2.84 3.75
N ILE A 108 -2.49 3.31 4.83
CA ILE A 108 -1.04 3.26 5.01
C ILE A 108 -0.69 2.60 6.34
N VAL A 109 0.12 1.55 6.27
CA VAL A 109 0.85 0.98 7.42
C VAL A 109 2.32 1.34 7.21
N SER A 110 2.86 2.26 8.00
CA SER A 110 4.24 2.72 7.83
C SER A 110 5.15 2.30 8.96
N TYR A 111 6.45 2.22 8.69
CA TYR A 111 7.46 1.87 9.68
C TYR A 111 8.78 2.59 9.44
N GLY A 112 9.53 2.79 10.54
CA GLY A 112 10.82 3.47 10.52
C GLY A 112 11.20 4.05 11.88
N SER A 113 12.32 4.80 11.93
CA SER A 113 12.79 5.48 13.16
C SER A 113 11.81 6.57 13.64
N ALA A 114 11.16 7.24 12.71
CA ALA A 114 10.05 8.17 12.97
C ALA A 114 8.69 7.53 12.64
N MET A 115 8.55 6.22 12.87
CA MET A 115 7.34 5.43 12.57
C MET A 115 6.87 5.50 11.10
N GLY A 116 7.72 5.99 10.19
CA GLY A 116 7.38 6.21 8.78
C GLY A 116 6.40 7.36 8.54
N ALA A 117 6.19 8.23 9.53
CA ALA A 117 5.17 9.28 9.44
C ALA A 117 5.41 10.27 8.30
N ARG A 118 6.69 10.65 8.06
CA ARG A 118 7.05 11.57 6.99
C ARG A 118 6.85 10.96 5.61
N ALA A 119 7.22 9.69 5.45
CA ALA A 119 6.96 8.95 4.23
C ALA A 119 5.45 8.80 3.97
N ALA A 120 4.65 8.58 5.02
CA ALA A 120 3.20 8.48 4.91
C ALA A 120 2.58 9.79 4.38
N GLU A 121 3.02 10.95 4.89
CA GLU A 121 2.53 12.24 4.40
C GLU A 121 2.96 12.51 2.94
N HIS A 122 4.19 12.16 2.56
CA HIS A 122 4.62 12.26 1.16
C HIS A 122 3.81 11.32 0.25
N LEU A 123 3.53 10.10 0.69
CA LEU A 123 2.71 9.17 -0.08
C LEU A 123 1.28 9.67 -0.28
N ARG A 124 0.67 10.33 0.72
CA ARG A 124 -0.67 10.92 0.60
C ARG A 124 -0.74 11.92 -0.56
N GLY A 125 0.27 12.80 -0.69
CA GLY A 125 0.35 13.74 -1.81
C GLY A 125 0.48 13.03 -3.15
N ILE A 126 1.28 11.96 -3.23
CA ILE A 126 1.42 11.14 -4.44
C ILE A 126 0.09 10.45 -4.79
N LEU A 127 -0.58 9.83 -3.81
CA LEU A 127 -1.86 9.15 -4.03
C LEU A 127 -2.97 10.09 -4.50
N SER A 128 -2.93 11.36 -4.09
CA SER A 128 -3.87 12.38 -4.57
C SER A 128 -3.75 12.61 -6.07
N GLU A 129 -2.52 12.59 -6.64
CA GLU A 129 -2.30 12.69 -8.09
C GLU A 129 -2.91 11.51 -8.86
N TYR A 130 -2.96 10.33 -8.25
CA TYR A 130 -3.61 9.14 -8.81
C TYR A 130 -5.12 9.07 -8.55
N HIS A 131 -5.75 10.15 -8.09
CA HIS A 131 -7.19 10.19 -7.76
C HIS A 131 -7.61 9.08 -6.78
N ILE A 132 -6.72 8.71 -5.85
CA ILE A 132 -7.01 7.74 -4.80
C ILE A 132 -7.59 8.44 -3.57
N ALA A 133 -8.71 7.92 -3.07
CA ALA A 133 -9.27 8.32 -1.79
C ALA A 133 -8.52 7.63 -0.63
N HIS A 134 -7.49 8.26 -0.08
CA HIS A 134 -6.78 7.70 1.07
C HIS A 134 -7.51 8.00 2.40
N VAL A 135 -7.64 6.98 3.27
CA VAL A 135 -8.24 7.16 4.59
C VAL A 135 -7.33 7.96 5.52
N ARG A 136 -7.94 8.65 6.50
CA ARG A 136 -7.19 9.42 7.51
C ARG A 136 -6.37 8.52 8.41
N GLU A 137 -6.97 7.40 8.82
CA GLU A 137 -6.37 6.44 9.74
C GLU A 137 -5.11 5.84 9.12
N SER A 138 -4.07 5.69 9.94
CA SER A 138 -2.81 5.03 9.60
C SER A 138 -2.33 4.20 10.77
N THR A 139 -1.65 3.09 10.49
CA THR A 139 -0.92 2.34 11.50
C THR A 139 0.55 2.64 11.37
N LEU A 140 1.14 3.19 12.43
CA LEU A 140 2.52 3.65 12.46
C LEU A 140 3.34 2.76 13.39
N LEU A 141 4.40 2.13 12.87
CA LEU A 141 5.25 1.19 13.58
C LEU A 141 6.63 1.80 13.85
N SER A 142 7.02 1.86 15.10
CA SER A 142 8.36 2.28 15.51
C SER A 142 9.35 1.13 15.36
N ILE A 143 10.44 1.34 14.62
CA ILE A 143 11.50 0.33 14.51
C ILE A 143 12.13 0.01 15.88
N PHE A 144 11.99 0.89 16.87
CA PHE A 144 12.55 0.75 18.22
C PHE A 144 11.60 0.04 19.20
N HIS A 145 10.29 0.05 18.95
CA HIS A 145 9.30 -0.44 19.90
C HIS A 145 8.44 -1.59 19.35
N ASP A 146 8.24 -1.63 18.02
CA ASP A 146 7.42 -2.63 17.37
C ASP A 146 8.26 -3.74 16.69
N PHE A 147 9.59 -3.67 16.81
CA PHE A 147 10.51 -4.70 16.29
C PHE A 147 11.54 -5.08 17.35
N HIS A 148 11.77 -6.39 17.51
CA HIS A 148 12.87 -6.92 18.27
C HIS A 148 14.12 -6.96 17.37
N ASP A 149 15.24 -6.46 17.87
CA ASP A 149 16.52 -6.37 17.13
C ASP A 149 16.37 -5.76 15.73
N PHE A 150 15.44 -4.82 15.55
CA PHE A 150 15.12 -4.12 14.29
C PHE A 150 14.66 -5.02 13.14
N THR A 151 14.49 -6.31 13.36
CA THR A 151 14.22 -7.31 12.32
C THR A 151 13.02 -8.20 12.55
N ASP A 152 12.60 -8.42 13.80
CA ASP A 152 11.50 -9.30 14.16
C ASP A 152 10.28 -8.47 14.61
N LEU A 153 9.24 -8.46 13.81
CA LEU A 153 8.03 -7.66 14.06
C LEU A 153 7.27 -8.16 15.30
N ARG A 154 7.11 -7.26 16.28
CA ARG A 154 6.33 -7.47 17.51
C ARG A 154 5.47 -6.24 17.78
N PRO A 155 4.34 -6.08 17.10
CA PRO A 155 3.52 -4.89 17.22
C PRO A 155 3.09 -4.67 18.68
N THR A 156 3.30 -3.46 19.18
CA THR A 156 2.79 -3.05 20.50
C THR A 156 1.25 -3.08 20.54
N PRO A 157 0.63 -3.14 21.74
CA PRO A 157 -0.82 -3.05 21.86
C PRO A 157 -1.40 -1.78 21.21
N PHE A 158 -0.64 -0.69 21.19
CA PHE A 158 -1.04 0.54 20.52
C PHE A 158 -1.12 0.37 18.99
N ALA A 159 -0.09 -0.22 18.38
CA ALA A 159 -0.07 -0.51 16.94
C ALA A 159 -1.16 -1.52 16.54
N GLN A 160 -1.36 -2.57 17.36
CA GLN A 160 -2.42 -3.56 17.14
C GLN A 160 -3.82 -2.90 17.17
N ALA A 161 -4.08 -2.02 18.15
CA ALA A 161 -5.36 -1.32 18.26
C ALA A 161 -5.64 -0.35 17.10
N ALA A 162 -4.60 0.13 16.39
CA ALA A 162 -4.75 1.04 15.27
C ALA A 162 -5.10 0.33 13.94
N LEU A 163 -4.72 -0.94 13.77
CA LEU A 163 -4.85 -1.64 12.49
C LEU A 163 -6.31 -1.95 12.12
N ALA A 164 -7.08 -2.51 13.02
CA ALA A 164 -8.46 -2.92 12.74
C ALA A 164 -9.36 -1.75 12.32
N PRO A 165 -9.40 -0.60 13.02
CA PRO A 165 -10.21 0.55 12.59
C PRO A 165 -9.78 1.13 11.24
N MET A 166 -8.48 1.11 10.93
CA MET A 166 -7.97 1.54 9.64
C MET A 166 -8.48 0.65 8.50
N LEU A 167 -8.42 -0.68 8.67
CA LEU A 167 -8.92 -1.63 7.68
C LEU A 167 -10.44 -1.56 7.51
N ASP A 168 -11.20 -1.33 8.58
CA ASP A 168 -12.65 -1.13 8.51
C ASP A 168 -13.01 0.12 7.69
N ARG A 169 -12.28 1.20 7.90
CA ARG A 169 -12.44 2.42 7.12
C ARG A 169 -12.08 2.21 5.66
N LEU A 170 -10.95 1.54 5.39
CA LEU A 170 -10.54 1.20 4.04
C LEU A 170 -11.58 0.36 3.30
N GLY A 171 -12.12 -0.69 3.95
CA GLY A 171 -13.16 -1.53 3.36
C GLY A 171 -14.42 -0.74 2.99
N THR A 172 -14.82 0.19 3.88
CA THR A 172 -15.96 1.08 3.60
C THR A 172 -15.72 1.98 2.40
N TRP A 173 -14.56 2.62 2.33
CA TRP A 173 -14.21 3.50 1.22
C TRP A 173 -13.99 2.74 -0.08
N SER A 174 -13.39 1.55 -0.04
CA SER A 174 -13.21 0.70 -1.22
C SER A 174 -14.54 0.31 -1.84
N ARG A 175 -15.55 -0.02 -1.02
CA ARG A 175 -16.91 -0.29 -1.52
C ARG A 175 -17.55 0.94 -2.16
N ALA A 176 -17.42 2.12 -1.54
CA ALA A 176 -17.96 3.37 -2.08
C ALA A 176 -17.30 3.73 -3.43
N MET A 177 -15.94 3.66 -3.49
CA MET A 177 -15.22 3.94 -4.73
C MET A 177 -15.54 2.92 -5.83
N ARG A 178 -15.75 1.66 -5.47
CA ARG A 178 -16.21 0.64 -6.42
C ARG A 178 -17.61 0.97 -6.98
N ALA A 179 -18.54 1.39 -6.14
CA ALA A 179 -19.88 1.78 -6.58
C ALA A 179 -19.85 2.99 -7.56
N ILE A 180 -18.95 3.97 -7.32
CA ILE A 180 -18.71 5.07 -8.25
C ILE A 180 -18.17 4.54 -9.60
N ARG A 181 -17.16 3.65 -9.57
CA ARG A 181 -16.59 3.09 -10.82
C ARG A 181 -17.57 2.25 -11.62
N SER A 182 -18.50 1.54 -10.95
CA SER A 182 -19.55 0.74 -11.63
C SER A 182 -20.74 1.57 -12.10
N GLY A 183 -20.85 2.85 -11.71
CA GLY A 183 -22.00 3.69 -12.03
C GLY A 183 -23.25 3.37 -11.19
N ASP A 184 -23.08 2.70 -10.04
CA ASP A 184 -24.17 2.40 -9.11
C ASP A 184 -24.57 3.65 -8.29
N ILE A 185 -23.68 4.62 -8.20
CA ILE A 185 -23.92 5.96 -7.60
C ILE A 185 -23.19 7.04 -8.40
N ASP A 186 -23.80 8.22 -8.49
CA ASP A 186 -23.25 9.43 -9.13
C ASP A 186 -22.36 10.24 -8.18
#